data_807a328c313edf66b62d418cabea850d
#
_entry.id   807a328c313edf66b62d418cabea850d
#
_cell.length_a   1.000
_cell.length_b   1.000
_cell.length_c   1.000
_cell.angle_alpha   90.00
_cell.angle_beta   90.00
_cell.angle_gamma   90.00
#
_symmetry.space_group_name_H-M   'P 1'
#
loop_
_entity.id
_entity.type
_entity.pdbx_description
1 polymer ?
#
loop_
_entity_poly.entity_id
_entity_poly.type
_entity_poly.pdbx_seq_one_letter_code
_entity_poly.pdbx_strand_id
1 'polypeptide(L)' 'MILIIDFGSQVTQLIARRLRDAGIYTEIMPSTSVISPYLAKEPKGVILSGG' A
#
# COMPACT_ATOMS: atom_id res chain seq x y z
N MET A 1 -9.43 -2.48 -3.45
CA MET A 1 -8.40 -1.95 -2.52
C MET A 1 -7.04 -2.07 -3.18
N ILE A 2 -6.21 -1.07 -2.99
CA ILE A 2 -4.81 -1.10 -3.45
C ILE A 2 -3.93 -1.26 -2.21
N LEU A 3 -2.99 -2.18 -2.27
CA LEU A 3 -2.03 -2.41 -1.19
C LEU A 3 -0.70 -1.76 -1.55
N ILE A 4 -0.15 -0.97 -0.63
CA ILE A 4 1.18 -0.38 -0.79
C ILE A 4 2.12 -1.05 0.20
N ILE A 5 3.19 -1.65 -0.31
CA ILE A 5 4.23 -2.23 0.54
C ILE A 5 5.33 -1.18 0.71
N ASP A 6 5.55 -0.75 1.94
CA ASP A 6 6.47 0.32 2.27
C ASP A 6 7.85 -0.23 2.63
N PHE A 7 8.83 0.05 1.80
CA PHE A 7 10.23 -0.32 2.01
C PHE A 7 11.07 0.84 2.56
N GLY A 8 10.42 1.81 3.19
CA GLY A 8 11.11 2.96 3.79
C GLY A 8 11.09 4.22 2.96
N SER A 9 10.23 4.29 1.96
CA SER A 9 10.11 5.48 1.12
C SER A 9 9.41 6.62 1.85
N GLN A 10 9.91 7.83 1.68
CA GLN A 10 9.26 9.03 2.22
C GLN A 10 8.01 9.41 1.42
N VAL A 11 7.83 8.85 0.22
CA VAL A 11 6.69 9.19 -0.63
C VAL A 11 5.51 8.24 -0.46
N THR A 12 5.63 7.21 0.36
CA THR A 12 4.55 6.22 0.56
C THR A 12 3.24 6.89 0.97
N GLN A 13 3.29 7.82 1.92
CA GLN A 13 2.10 8.52 2.38
C GLN A 13 1.49 9.40 1.29
N LEU A 14 2.32 9.98 0.44
CA LEU A 14 1.84 10.78 -0.68
C LEU A 14 1.11 9.92 -1.71
N ILE A 15 1.64 8.74 -2.00
CA ILE A 15 1.00 7.80 -2.92
C ILE A 15 -0.37 7.39 -2.37
N ALA A 16 -0.41 7.00 -1.10
CA ALA A 16 -1.66 6.60 -0.45
C ALA A 16 -2.69 7.71 -0.47
N ARG A 17 -2.26 8.93 -0.17
CA ARG A 17 -3.14 10.10 -0.14
C ARG A 17 -3.73 10.38 -1.52
N ARG A 18 -2.90 10.31 -2.58
CA ARG A 18 -3.38 10.54 -3.94
C ARG A 18 -4.42 9.51 -4.36
N LEU A 19 -4.20 8.26 -4.00
CA LEU A 19 -5.15 7.19 -4.30
C LEU A 19 -6.47 7.40 -3.56
N ARG A 20 -6.40 7.78 -2.29
CA ARG A 20 -7.60 8.04 -1.48
C ARG A 20 -8.36 9.27 -1.99
N ASP A 21 -7.64 10.30 -2.42
CA ASP A 21 -8.26 11.49 -3.01
C ASP A 21 -9.00 11.15 -4.31
N ALA A 22 -8.54 10.12 -5.01
CA ALA A 22 -9.21 9.62 -6.22
C ALA A 22 -10.36 8.64 -5.90
N GLY A 23 -10.69 8.45 -4.63
CA GLY A 23 -11.76 7.56 -4.22
C GLY A 23 -11.36 6.10 -4.13
N ILE A 24 -10.07 5.80 -4.09
CA ILE A 24 -9.56 4.43 -4.05
C ILE A 24 -9.15 4.08 -2.63
N TYR A 25 -9.77 3.04 -2.06
CA TYR A 25 -9.36 2.57 -0.74
C TYR A 25 -7.96 1.96 -0.81
N THR A 26 -7.09 2.37 0.12
CA THR A 26 -5.68 2.01 0.10
C THR A 26 -5.23 1.62 1.50
N GLU A 27 -4.44 0.55 1.59
CA GLU A 27 -3.78 0.15 2.84
C GLU A 27 -2.28 0.15 2.64
N ILE A 28 -1.56 0.51 3.69
CA ILE A 28 -0.09 0.52 3.70
C ILE A 28 0.38 -0.60 4.62
N MET A 29 1.31 -1.40 4.11
CA MET A 29 1.91 -2.50 4.85
C MET A 29 3.41 -2.27 4.95
N PRO A 30 4.01 -2.31 6.16
CA PRO A 30 5.46 -2.31 6.29
C PRO A 30 6.06 -3.55 5.61
N SER A 31 7.22 -3.40 4.96
CA SER A 31 7.86 -4.50 4.25
C SER A 31 8.27 -5.66 5.17
N THR A 32 8.40 -5.38 6.47
CA THR A 32 8.74 -6.38 7.48
C THR A 32 7.53 -7.18 7.97
N SER A 33 6.32 -6.79 7.59
CA SER A 33 5.11 -7.47 8.02
C SER A 33 4.84 -8.73 7.20
N VAL A 34 4.06 -9.64 7.78
CA VAL A 34 3.59 -10.82 7.05
C VAL A 34 2.54 -10.37 6.04
N ILE A 35 2.72 -10.74 4.78
CA ILE A 35 1.85 -10.29 3.69
C ILE A 35 0.50 -11.03 3.64
N SER A 36 0.44 -12.26 4.16
CA SER A 36 -0.75 -13.11 4.02
C SER A 36 -2.06 -12.46 4.47
N PRO A 37 -2.13 -11.77 5.63
CA PRO A 37 -3.37 -11.12 6.04
C PRO A 37 -3.83 -10.04 5.06
N TYR A 38 -2.90 -9.38 4.39
CA TYR A 38 -3.22 -8.34 3.42
C TYR A 38 -3.70 -8.94 2.11
N LEU A 39 -3.09 -10.04 1.67
CA LEU A 39 -3.51 -10.75 0.46
C LEU A 39 -4.89 -11.35 0.62
N ALA A 40 -5.28 -11.74 1.83
CA ALA A 40 -6.62 -12.26 2.11
C ALA A 40 -7.72 -11.24 1.83
N LYS A 41 -7.38 -9.96 1.77
CA LYS A 41 -8.31 -8.89 1.43
C LYS A 41 -8.50 -8.72 -0.08
N GLU A 42 -7.83 -9.54 -0.88
CA GLU A 42 -7.93 -9.56 -2.33
C GLU A 42 -7.69 -8.18 -2.96
N PRO A 43 -6.50 -7.58 -2.75
CA PRO A 43 -6.22 -6.29 -3.34
C PRO A 43 -6.21 -6.39 -4.87
N LYS A 44 -6.74 -5.37 -5.53
CA LYS A 44 -6.75 -5.30 -7.00
C LYS A 44 -5.40 -4.92 -7.57
N GLY A 45 -4.52 -4.37 -6.77
CA GLY A 45 -3.19 -4.01 -7.18
C GLY A 45 -2.27 -3.88 -5.97
N VAL A 46 -0.97 -4.02 -6.21
CA VAL A 46 0.07 -3.90 -5.20
C VAL A 46 1.11 -2.92 -5.72
N ILE A 47 1.45 -1.93 -4.89
CA ILE A 47 2.49 -0.96 -5.21
C ILE A 47 3.66 -1.20 -4.28
N LEU A 48 4.86 -1.32 -4.84
CA LEU A 48 6.10 -1.42 -4.07
C LEU A 48 6.70 -0.02 -3.97
N SER A 49 6.74 0.53 -2.76
CA SER A 49 7.27 1.87 -2.52
C SER A 49 8.65 1.75 -1.89
N GLY A 50 9.68 1.74 -2.72
CA GLY A 50 11.05 1.55 -2.31
C GLY A 50 11.78 2.85 -2.08
N GLY A 51 12.64 2.86 -1.07
CA GLY A 51 13.46 4.00 -0.75
C GLY A 51 14.84 3.96 -1.40
#